data_345dba1e5f66827338ed9ba8d1d9577c
#
_entry.id   345dba1e5f66827338ed9ba8d1d9577c
#
_cell.length_a   1.000
_cell.length_b   1.000
_cell.length_c   1.000
_cell.angle_alpha   90.00
_cell.angle_beta   90.00
_cell.angle_gamma   90.00
#
_symmetry.space_group_name_H-M   'P 1'
#
loop_
_entity.id
_entity.type
_entity.pdbx_description
1 polymer ?
#
loop_
_entity_poly.entity_id
_entity_poly.type
_entity_poly.pdbx_seq_one_letter_code
_entity_poly.pdbx_strand_id
1 'polypeptide(L)'
;MAIEIKNLSYSFEESPLVKDLSFSVEKNQIGLVSGNNGIGKTTLFNVISGLKKPQSGQISLNEIILDDKNFSLETEKRNIGYVFQDFALFPHINAEKNMQYAMCPEDTYLYKELISKLGLIGFLSRMPHELSGGQKQRVALLRAILMKPKLLLLDEPFSNLDKKNINVVQKVIKEVIESFQIPCLIISHDINSLENLRIDVEITIK
;
A
#
# COMPACT_ATOMS: atom_id res chain seq x y z
N MET A 1 12.68 11.45 -8.47
CA MET A 1 12.83 10.17 -7.72
C MET A 1 11.67 10.01 -6.78
N ALA A 2 11.30 8.82 -6.48
CA ALA A 2 10.21 8.63 -5.56
C ALA A 2 10.62 7.76 -4.37
N ILE A 3 10.68 6.44 -4.50
CA ILE A 3 11.21 5.55 -3.46
C ILE A 3 12.55 4.97 -3.92
N GLU A 4 13.56 5.05 -3.08
CA GLU A 4 14.87 4.44 -3.31
C GLU A 4 15.28 3.62 -2.09
N ILE A 5 15.68 2.40 -2.34
CA ILE A 5 16.17 1.43 -1.36
C ILE A 5 17.62 1.09 -1.72
N LYS A 6 18.53 1.21 -0.76
CA LYS A 6 19.97 0.91 -0.94
C LYS A 6 20.45 -0.08 0.10
N ASN A 7 20.96 -1.22 -0.36
CA ASN A 7 21.61 -2.27 0.45
C ASN A 7 20.80 -2.66 1.69
N LEU A 8 19.47 -2.70 1.54
CA LEU A 8 18.55 -2.98 2.62
C LEU A 8 18.63 -4.45 3.03
N SER A 9 18.88 -4.67 4.32
CA SER A 9 18.82 -6.00 4.92
C SER A 9 17.86 -6.01 6.09
N TYR A 10 17.04 -7.07 6.18
CA TYR A 10 16.08 -7.25 7.25
C TYR A 10 15.85 -8.72 7.56
N SER A 11 15.37 -8.99 8.78
CA SER A 11 15.08 -10.33 9.29
C SER A 11 13.66 -10.44 9.77
N PHE A 12 13.18 -11.65 9.91
CA PHE A 12 11.99 -11.99 10.71
C PHE A 12 12.48 -12.81 11.92
N GLU A 13 12.20 -12.28 13.13
CA GLU A 13 12.80 -12.77 14.36
C GLU A 13 14.34 -12.79 14.25
N GLU A 14 15.01 -13.93 14.43
CA GLU A 14 16.45 -14.07 14.31
C GLU A 14 16.92 -14.55 12.92
N SER A 15 15.98 -14.97 12.05
CA SER A 15 16.32 -15.49 10.72
C SER A 15 16.46 -14.36 9.71
N PRO A 16 17.62 -14.20 9.05
CA PRO A 16 17.78 -13.23 7.98
C PRO A 16 16.89 -13.63 6.80
N LEU A 17 16.01 -12.70 6.36
CA LEU A 17 15.12 -12.93 5.22
C LEU A 17 15.70 -12.36 3.92
N VAL A 18 16.23 -11.14 3.97
CA VAL A 18 16.71 -10.43 2.80
C VAL A 18 18.02 -9.74 3.13
N LYS A 19 18.98 -9.80 2.19
CA LYS A 19 20.30 -9.15 2.30
C LYS A 19 20.55 -8.28 1.08
N ASP A 20 21.05 -7.07 1.31
CA ASP A 20 21.57 -6.13 0.31
C ASP A 20 20.58 -5.81 -0.85
N LEU A 21 19.26 -5.77 -0.54
CA LEU A 21 18.24 -5.42 -1.53
C LEU A 21 18.37 -3.95 -1.92
N SER A 22 18.44 -3.71 -3.23
CA SER A 22 18.50 -2.36 -3.79
C SER A 22 17.57 -2.25 -4.98
N PHE A 23 16.74 -1.20 -5.00
CA PHE A 23 15.86 -0.86 -6.12
C PHE A 23 15.37 0.57 -5.99
N SER A 24 14.79 1.09 -7.07
CA SER A 24 14.08 2.37 -7.08
C SER A 24 12.80 2.27 -7.90
N VAL A 25 11.76 3.02 -7.48
CA VAL A 25 10.52 3.19 -8.24
C VAL A 25 10.22 4.68 -8.31
N GLU A 26 10.08 5.19 -9.51
CA GLU A 26 9.87 6.60 -9.77
C GLU A 26 8.39 7.00 -9.55
N LYS A 27 8.11 8.31 -9.56
CA LYS A 27 6.74 8.82 -9.58
C LYS A 27 5.97 8.24 -10.77
N ASN A 28 4.69 7.96 -10.56
CA ASN A 28 3.78 7.36 -11.55
C ASN A 28 4.16 5.96 -12.00
N GLN A 29 5.10 5.30 -11.33
CA GLN A 29 5.47 3.93 -11.61
C GLN A 29 4.87 2.96 -10.59
N ILE A 30 4.66 1.73 -11.06
CA ILE A 30 4.24 0.60 -10.23
C ILE A 30 5.39 -0.41 -10.16
N GLY A 31 5.87 -0.67 -8.95
CA GLY A 31 6.79 -1.77 -8.64
C GLY A 31 6.03 -3.00 -8.15
N LEU A 32 6.28 -4.14 -8.78
CA LEU A 32 5.76 -5.45 -8.34
C LEU A 32 6.82 -6.16 -7.49
N VAL A 33 6.48 -6.45 -6.24
CA VAL A 33 7.32 -7.25 -5.34
C VAL A 33 6.90 -8.72 -5.43
N SER A 34 7.78 -9.54 -5.96
CA SER A 34 7.58 -10.98 -6.19
C SER A 34 8.54 -11.84 -5.36
N GLY A 35 8.22 -13.11 -5.21
CA GLY A 35 9.00 -14.10 -4.47
C GLY A 35 8.11 -15.14 -3.79
N ASN A 36 8.73 -16.19 -3.25
CA ASN A 36 8.02 -17.29 -2.60
C ASN A 36 7.22 -16.83 -1.36
N ASN A 37 6.24 -17.64 -0.93
CA ASN A 37 5.52 -17.39 0.31
C ASN A 37 6.48 -17.46 1.50
N GLY A 38 6.31 -16.53 2.46
CA GLY A 38 7.16 -16.47 3.65
C GLY A 38 8.55 -15.85 3.43
N ILE A 39 8.93 -15.48 2.19
CA ILE A 39 10.25 -14.91 1.88
C ILE A 39 10.48 -13.49 2.44
N GLY A 40 9.46 -12.84 2.99
CA GLY A 40 9.61 -11.52 3.60
C GLY A 40 9.03 -10.34 2.81
N LYS A 41 8.14 -10.57 1.84
CA LYS A 41 7.50 -9.48 1.05
C LYS A 41 6.73 -8.50 1.95
N THR A 42 5.81 -8.99 2.77
CA THR A 42 5.08 -8.17 3.77
C THR A 42 6.03 -7.52 4.77
N THR A 43 7.13 -8.22 5.15
CA THR A 43 8.16 -7.66 6.01
C THR A 43 8.86 -6.46 5.35
N LEU A 44 9.14 -6.51 4.03
CA LEU A 44 9.65 -5.36 3.29
C LEU A 44 8.71 -4.15 3.42
N PHE A 45 7.41 -4.34 3.23
CA PHE A 45 6.44 -3.26 3.37
C PHE A 45 6.37 -2.71 4.81
N ASN A 46 6.46 -3.58 5.81
CA ASN A 46 6.53 -3.16 7.21
C ASN A 46 7.82 -2.36 7.51
N VAL A 47 8.93 -2.70 6.88
CA VAL A 47 10.19 -1.94 7.02
C VAL A 47 10.08 -0.58 6.32
N ILE A 48 9.58 -0.54 5.09
CA ILE A 48 9.40 0.72 4.35
C ILE A 48 8.42 1.66 5.09
N SER A 49 7.33 1.13 5.63
CA SER A 49 6.34 1.93 6.38
C SER A 49 6.81 2.37 7.78
N GLY A 50 7.92 1.79 8.30
CA GLY A 50 8.45 2.09 9.62
C GLY A 50 7.82 1.28 10.77
N LEU A 51 6.97 0.30 10.45
CA LEU A 51 6.41 -0.64 11.44
C LEU A 51 7.46 -1.64 11.94
N LYS A 52 8.55 -1.81 11.17
CA LYS A 52 9.69 -2.64 11.53
C LYS A 52 10.99 -1.93 11.16
N LYS A 53 12.02 -2.06 11.99
CA LYS A 53 13.34 -1.51 11.69
C LYS A 53 14.13 -2.44 10.78
N PRO A 54 14.88 -1.91 9.79
CA PRO A 54 15.85 -2.70 9.03
C PRO A 54 17.07 -3.04 9.91
N GLN A 55 17.83 -4.05 9.49
CA GLN A 55 19.13 -4.36 10.09
C GLN A 55 20.24 -3.45 9.55
N SER A 56 20.18 -3.14 8.26
CA SER A 56 21.11 -2.24 7.57
C SER A 56 20.48 -1.71 6.29
N GLY A 57 21.15 -0.74 5.67
CA GLY A 57 20.75 -0.12 4.41
C GLY A 57 20.12 1.25 4.62
N GLN A 58 19.56 1.79 3.55
CA GLN A 58 18.92 3.10 3.53
C GLN A 58 17.61 3.05 2.77
N ILE A 59 16.62 3.76 3.29
CA ILE A 59 15.32 3.99 2.65
C ILE A 59 15.13 5.49 2.49
N SER A 60 14.87 5.96 1.29
CA SER A 60 14.51 7.37 1.03
C SER A 60 13.27 7.49 0.17
N LEU A 61 12.47 8.52 0.42
CA LEU A 61 11.26 8.86 -0.32
C LEU A 61 11.30 10.33 -0.71
N ASN A 62 11.30 10.64 -2.01
CA ASN A 62 11.45 12.01 -2.52
C ASN A 62 12.64 12.75 -1.91
N GLU A 63 13.81 12.08 -1.86
CA GLU A 63 15.08 12.59 -1.31
C GLU A 63 15.10 12.74 0.23
N ILE A 64 13.98 12.49 0.92
CA ILE A 64 13.92 12.47 2.38
C ILE A 64 14.32 11.09 2.86
N ILE A 65 15.31 11.02 3.74
CA ILE A 65 15.70 9.77 4.40
C ILE A 65 14.60 9.35 5.36
N LEU A 66 14.03 8.16 5.14
CA LEU A 66 13.06 7.53 6.04
C LEU A 66 13.77 6.65 7.08
N ASP A 67 14.85 5.98 6.65
CA ASP A 67 15.62 5.09 7.51
C ASP A 67 17.07 4.99 7.03
N ASP A 68 18.02 5.04 7.94
CA ASP A 68 19.41 4.73 7.71
C ASP A 68 20.09 4.22 9.01
N LYS A 69 21.40 4.05 9.01
CA LYS A 69 22.17 3.57 10.17
C LYS A 69 21.98 4.42 11.42
N ASN A 70 21.75 5.72 11.28
CA ASN A 70 21.75 6.69 12.37
C ASN A 70 20.36 7.32 12.64
N PHE A 71 19.43 7.15 11.71
CA PHE A 71 18.14 7.84 11.73
C PHE A 71 17.00 6.91 11.28
N SER A 72 15.86 7.02 11.95
CA SER A 72 14.61 6.35 11.57
C SER A 72 13.45 7.30 11.80
N LEU A 73 12.79 7.69 10.71
CA LEU A 73 11.60 8.53 10.77
C LEU A 73 10.42 7.74 11.33
N GLU A 74 9.68 8.33 12.25
CA GLU A 74 8.48 7.74 12.84
C GLU A 74 7.44 7.41 11.76
N THR A 75 6.71 6.31 11.94
CA THR A 75 5.75 5.76 10.96
C THR A 75 4.74 6.80 10.48
N GLU A 76 4.14 7.54 11.41
CA GLU A 76 3.12 8.56 11.11
C GLU A 76 3.66 9.75 10.29
N LYS A 77 4.96 10.00 10.33
CA LYS A 77 5.62 11.07 9.57
C LYS A 77 6.06 10.66 8.17
N ARG A 78 6.07 9.35 7.87
CA ARG A 78 6.47 8.82 6.55
C ARG A 78 5.46 9.14 5.45
N ASN A 79 4.21 9.42 5.81
CA ASN A 79 3.11 9.70 4.88
C ASN A 79 2.95 8.62 3.80
N ILE A 80 2.85 7.36 4.23
CA ILE A 80 2.72 6.17 3.39
C ILE A 80 1.31 5.59 3.54
N GLY A 81 0.58 5.49 2.45
CA GLY A 81 -0.68 4.76 2.40
C GLY A 81 -0.42 3.25 2.33
N TYR A 82 -0.88 2.51 3.32
CA TYR A 82 -0.66 1.07 3.37
C TYR A 82 -1.99 0.32 3.43
N VAL A 83 -2.22 -0.53 2.44
CA VAL A 83 -3.30 -1.52 2.42
C VAL A 83 -2.73 -2.86 2.84
N PHE A 84 -3.06 -3.29 4.05
CA PHE A 84 -2.63 -4.54 4.65
C PHE A 84 -3.41 -5.73 4.09
N GLN A 85 -2.80 -6.92 4.08
CA GLN A 85 -3.43 -8.16 3.65
C GLN A 85 -4.69 -8.51 4.48
N ASP A 86 -4.72 -8.19 5.76
CA ASP A 86 -5.84 -8.38 6.69
C ASP A 86 -6.76 -7.16 6.78
N PHE A 87 -6.58 -6.17 5.86
CA PHE A 87 -7.30 -4.90 5.78
C PHE A 87 -7.03 -3.92 6.92
N ALA A 88 -6.65 -4.38 8.09
CA ALA A 88 -6.41 -3.59 9.31
C ALA A 88 -7.49 -2.51 9.56
N LEU A 89 -8.77 -2.85 9.37
CA LEU A 89 -9.88 -1.94 9.63
C LEU A 89 -10.11 -1.81 11.14
N PHE A 90 -10.44 -0.61 11.59
CA PHE A 90 -10.82 -0.36 12.98
C PHE A 90 -12.15 -1.04 13.30
N PRO A 91 -12.20 -2.07 14.15
CA PRO A 91 -13.39 -2.90 14.32
C PRO A 91 -14.54 -2.19 15.06
N HIS A 92 -14.26 -1.10 15.76
CA HIS A 92 -15.19 -0.35 16.62
C HIS A 92 -15.83 0.86 15.92
N ILE A 93 -15.51 1.13 14.66
CA ILE A 93 -16.12 2.18 13.85
C ILE A 93 -16.60 1.64 12.50
N ASN A 94 -17.63 2.27 11.92
CA ASN A 94 -18.22 1.84 10.67
C ASN A 94 -17.30 2.10 9.44
N ALA A 95 -17.72 1.63 8.28
CA ALA A 95 -16.96 1.78 7.04
C ALA A 95 -16.66 3.24 6.69
N GLU A 96 -17.65 4.12 6.84
CA GLU A 96 -17.47 5.55 6.56
C GLU A 96 -16.39 6.18 7.44
N LYS A 97 -16.47 5.97 8.74
CA LYS A 97 -15.45 6.48 9.70
C LYS A 97 -14.07 5.86 9.48
N ASN A 98 -14.02 4.57 9.08
CA ASN A 98 -12.75 3.95 8.68
C ASN A 98 -12.11 4.68 7.50
N MET A 99 -12.88 4.97 6.43
CA MET A 99 -12.39 5.66 5.24
C MET A 99 -11.96 7.09 5.54
N GLN A 100 -12.73 7.80 6.35
CA GLN A 100 -12.49 9.22 6.68
C GLN A 100 -11.45 9.43 7.78
N TYR A 101 -10.91 8.36 8.39
CA TYR A 101 -10.07 8.45 9.58
C TYR A 101 -8.85 9.39 9.43
N ALA A 102 -8.23 9.38 8.26
CA ALA A 102 -7.06 10.22 7.94
C ALA A 102 -7.34 11.26 6.84
N MET A 103 -8.62 11.48 6.53
CA MET A 103 -9.04 12.41 5.47
C MET A 103 -9.01 13.86 5.97
N CYS A 104 -8.46 14.76 5.16
CA CYS A 104 -8.62 16.19 5.40
C CYS A 104 -10.04 16.66 5.06
N PRO A 105 -10.64 17.59 5.83
CA PRO A 105 -12.02 18.05 5.60
C PRO A 105 -12.27 18.63 4.19
N GLU A 106 -11.27 19.24 3.58
CA GLU A 106 -11.31 19.77 2.21
C GLU A 106 -11.44 18.71 1.12
N ASP A 107 -11.14 17.44 1.42
CA ASP A 107 -11.15 16.34 0.46
C ASP A 107 -12.51 15.67 0.26
N THR A 108 -13.59 16.34 0.68
CA THR A 108 -14.96 15.82 0.56
C THR A 108 -15.34 15.48 -0.88
N TYR A 109 -14.84 16.23 -1.87
CA TYR A 109 -15.11 15.92 -3.29
C TYR A 109 -14.45 14.61 -3.71
N LEU A 110 -13.17 14.43 -3.42
CA LEU A 110 -12.41 13.21 -3.69
C LEU A 110 -13.07 12.00 -3.01
N TYR A 111 -13.47 12.15 -1.75
CA TYR A 111 -14.20 11.12 -1.02
C TYR A 111 -15.48 10.69 -1.75
N LYS A 112 -16.35 11.64 -2.11
CA LYS A 112 -17.61 11.35 -2.81
C LYS A 112 -17.39 10.67 -4.16
N GLU A 113 -16.39 11.09 -4.90
CA GLU A 113 -16.03 10.48 -6.18
C GLU A 113 -15.58 9.02 -5.98
N LEU A 114 -14.64 8.78 -5.07
CA LEU A 114 -14.05 7.46 -4.87
C LEU A 114 -15.02 6.46 -4.23
N ILE A 115 -15.89 6.85 -3.29
CA ILE A 115 -16.92 5.95 -2.75
C ILE A 115 -17.90 5.49 -3.82
N SER A 116 -18.23 6.37 -4.77
CA SER A 116 -19.08 6.03 -5.91
C SER A 116 -18.38 5.07 -6.86
N LYS A 117 -17.15 5.39 -7.28
CA LYS A 117 -16.35 4.53 -8.16
C LYS A 117 -16.13 3.13 -7.58
N LEU A 118 -15.82 3.05 -6.29
CA LEU A 118 -15.60 1.79 -5.59
C LEU A 118 -16.89 1.07 -5.18
N GLY A 119 -18.08 1.65 -5.47
CA GLY A 119 -19.36 1.03 -5.16
C GLY A 119 -19.60 0.83 -3.66
N LEU A 120 -19.20 1.80 -2.82
CA LEU A 120 -19.27 1.69 -1.36
C LEU A 120 -20.46 2.44 -0.72
N ILE A 121 -21.23 3.21 -1.50
CA ILE A 121 -22.33 4.06 -1.00
C ILE A 121 -23.30 3.27 -0.11
N GLY A 122 -23.70 2.07 -0.51
CA GLY A 122 -24.66 1.23 0.23
C GLY A 122 -24.11 0.57 1.51
N PHE A 123 -22.82 0.80 1.85
CA PHE A 123 -22.14 0.11 2.95
C PHE A 123 -21.59 1.04 4.03
N LEU A 124 -21.81 2.34 3.93
CA LEU A 124 -21.19 3.37 4.77
C LEU A 124 -21.43 3.16 6.26
N SER A 125 -22.66 2.77 6.64
CA SER A 125 -23.06 2.55 8.04
C SER A 125 -22.61 1.19 8.60
N ARG A 126 -22.18 0.26 7.75
CA ARG A 126 -21.81 -1.11 8.18
C ARG A 126 -20.52 -1.14 8.99
N MET A 127 -20.51 -2.00 10.00
CA MET A 127 -19.33 -2.30 10.78
C MET A 127 -18.43 -3.28 10.00
N PRO A 128 -17.11 -3.31 10.25
CA PRO A 128 -16.19 -4.19 9.53
C PRO A 128 -16.60 -5.67 9.50
N HIS A 129 -17.19 -6.18 10.57
CA HIS A 129 -17.64 -7.59 10.62
C HIS A 129 -18.87 -7.88 9.73
N GLU A 130 -19.61 -6.84 9.31
CA GLU A 130 -20.77 -6.93 8.41
C GLU A 130 -20.38 -6.80 6.92
N LEU A 131 -19.11 -6.52 6.62
CA LEU A 131 -18.59 -6.35 5.27
C LEU A 131 -18.02 -7.67 4.73
N SER A 132 -18.25 -7.94 3.44
CA SER A 132 -17.54 -9.01 2.74
C SER A 132 -16.03 -8.69 2.62
N GLY A 133 -15.18 -9.68 2.34
CA GLY A 133 -13.75 -9.50 2.13
C GLY A 133 -13.45 -8.41 1.08
N GLY A 134 -14.12 -8.48 -0.08
CA GLY A 134 -13.94 -7.48 -1.13
C GLY A 134 -14.47 -6.07 -0.78
N GLN A 135 -15.46 -5.96 0.12
CA GLN A 135 -15.90 -4.67 0.64
C GLN A 135 -14.86 -4.11 1.62
N LYS A 136 -14.32 -4.94 2.54
CA LYS A 136 -13.24 -4.56 3.45
C LYS A 136 -12.01 -4.07 2.68
N GLN A 137 -11.64 -4.78 1.62
CA GLN A 137 -10.51 -4.43 0.74
C GLN A 137 -10.67 -3.03 0.15
N ARG A 138 -11.86 -2.74 -0.41
CA ARG A 138 -12.14 -1.43 -1.01
C ARG A 138 -12.20 -0.30 0.03
N VAL A 139 -12.72 -0.57 1.23
CA VAL A 139 -12.71 0.37 2.36
C VAL A 139 -11.28 0.67 2.80
N ALA A 140 -10.43 -0.35 2.95
CA ALA A 140 -9.02 -0.20 3.32
C ALA A 140 -8.23 0.59 2.27
N LEU A 141 -8.47 0.31 0.98
CA LEU A 141 -7.87 1.05 -0.13
C LEU A 141 -8.26 2.53 -0.09
N LEU A 142 -9.56 2.82 0.06
CA LEU A 142 -10.02 4.20 0.11
C LEU A 142 -9.46 4.95 1.32
N ARG A 143 -9.37 4.32 2.49
CA ARG A 143 -8.71 4.90 3.67
C ARG A 143 -7.24 5.27 3.37
N ALA A 144 -6.49 4.37 2.72
CA ALA A 144 -5.09 4.62 2.37
C ALA A 144 -4.93 5.76 1.34
N ILE A 145 -5.85 5.90 0.40
CA ILE A 145 -5.84 6.97 -0.61
C ILE A 145 -6.19 8.33 -0.02
N LEU A 146 -7.18 8.39 0.86
CA LEU A 146 -7.70 9.66 1.41
C LEU A 146 -6.72 10.37 2.36
N MET A 147 -5.68 9.71 2.83
CA MET A 147 -4.58 10.38 3.54
C MET A 147 -3.61 11.12 2.61
N LYS A 148 -3.86 11.10 1.29
CA LYS A 148 -2.97 11.69 0.26
C LYS A 148 -1.50 11.30 0.45
N PRO A 149 -1.20 10.01 0.36
CA PRO A 149 0.14 9.49 0.64
C PRO A 149 1.17 9.96 -0.38
N LYS A 150 2.44 9.91 -0.01
CA LYS A 150 3.59 10.09 -0.91
C LYS A 150 4.08 8.79 -1.54
N LEU A 151 3.63 7.65 -1.03
CA LEU A 151 3.89 6.29 -1.51
C LEU A 151 2.68 5.43 -1.17
N LEU A 152 2.24 4.58 -2.08
CA LEU A 152 1.17 3.61 -1.86
C LEU A 152 1.76 2.20 -1.79
N LEU A 153 1.53 1.49 -0.68
CA LEU A 153 1.90 0.09 -0.47
C LEU A 153 0.62 -0.77 -0.47
N LEU A 154 0.55 -1.74 -1.36
CA LEU A 154 -0.61 -2.60 -1.55
C LEU A 154 -0.21 -4.08 -1.35
N ASP A 155 -0.56 -4.66 -0.22
CA ASP A 155 -0.29 -6.07 0.08
C ASP A 155 -1.51 -6.92 -0.29
N GLU A 156 -1.39 -7.69 -1.38
CA GLU A 156 -2.45 -8.55 -1.96
C GLU A 156 -3.79 -7.81 -2.20
N PRO A 157 -3.79 -6.66 -2.92
CA PRO A 157 -4.96 -5.78 -3.01
C PRO A 157 -6.14 -6.37 -3.79
N PHE A 158 -5.96 -7.49 -4.48
CA PHE A 158 -6.97 -8.10 -5.36
C PHE A 158 -7.49 -9.46 -4.87
N SER A 159 -6.90 -10.04 -3.81
CA SER A 159 -7.14 -11.42 -3.37
C SER A 159 -8.60 -11.74 -3.02
N ASN A 160 -9.37 -10.75 -2.59
CA ASN A 160 -10.76 -10.91 -2.14
C ASN A 160 -11.79 -10.31 -3.11
N LEU A 161 -11.38 -10.04 -4.36
CA LEU A 161 -12.22 -9.37 -5.35
C LEU A 161 -12.57 -10.30 -6.51
N ASP A 162 -13.79 -10.20 -7.00
CA ASP A 162 -14.16 -10.78 -8.30
C ASP A 162 -13.55 -9.94 -9.45
N LYS A 163 -13.54 -10.51 -10.66
CA LYS A 163 -12.93 -9.90 -11.85
C LYS A 163 -13.46 -8.48 -12.15
N LYS A 164 -14.76 -8.24 -11.94
CA LYS A 164 -15.37 -6.92 -12.15
C LYS A 164 -14.82 -5.90 -11.15
N ASN A 165 -14.74 -6.26 -9.88
CA ASN A 165 -14.21 -5.39 -8.84
C ASN A 165 -12.69 -5.19 -8.97
N ILE A 166 -11.92 -6.20 -9.42
CA ILE A 166 -10.50 -6.05 -9.75
C ILE A 166 -10.31 -4.92 -10.76
N ASN A 167 -11.04 -4.92 -11.88
CA ASN A 167 -10.93 -3.91 -12.92
C ASN A 167 -11.22 -2.49 -12.39
N VAL A 168 -12.24 -2.36 -11.53
CA VAL A 168 -12.58 -1.09 -10.90
C VAL A 168 -11.45 -0.59 -9.99
N VAL A 169 -10.93 -1.46 -9.14
CA VAL A 169 -9.86 -1.13 -8.21
C VAL A 169 -8.57 -0.77 -8.93
N GLN A 170 -8.19 -1.52 -9.97
CA GLN A 170 -7.02 -1.20 -10.81
C GLN A 170 -7.14 0.19 -11.44
N LYS A 171 -8.31 0.51 -11.99
CA LYS A 171 -8.56 1.84 -12.58
C LYS A 171 -8.41 2.96 -11.55
N VAL A 172 -8.97 2.78 -10.35
CA VAL A 172 -8.82 3.75 -9.25
C VAL A 172 -7.35 3.89 -8.82
N ILE A 173 -6.61 2.79 -8.67
CA ILE A 173 -5.18 2.82 -8.32
C ILE A 173 -4.41 3.62 -9.38
N LYS A 174 -4.62 3.35 -10.67
CA LYS A 174 -3.96 4.07 -11.76
C LYS A 174 -4.25 5.57 -11.73
N GLU A 175 -5.53 5.95 -11.64
CA GLU A 175 -5.95 7.35 -11.55
C GLU A 175 -5.32 8.08 -10.36
N VAL A 176 -5.23 7.42 -9.20
CA VAL A 176 -4.62 7.97 -7.99
C VAL A 176 -3.10 8.17 -8.15
N ILE A 177 -2.40 7.16 -8.68
CA ILE A 177 -0.96 7.23 -8.91
C ILE A 177 -0.63 8.40 -9.86
N GLU A 178 -1.39 8.54 -10.95
CA GLU A 178 -1.23 9.61 -11.94
C GLU A 178 -1.57 10.99 -11.35
N SER A 179 -2.70 11.10 -10.62
CA SER A 179 -3.16 12.38 -10.06
C SER A 179 -2.28 12.88 -8.91
N PHE A 180 -1.81 11.98 -8.05
CA PHE A 180 -0.98 12.34 -6.90
C PHE A 180 0.51 12.38 -7.23
N GLN A 181 0.90 11.93 -8.43
CA GLN A 181 2.30 11.84 -8.87
C GLN A 181 3.16 11.05 -7.88
N ILE A 182 2.67 9.88 -7.46
CA ILE A 182 3.32 9.03 -6.44
C ILE A 182 3.73 7.67 -7.03
N PRO A 183 4.72 6.99 -6.44
CA PRO A 183 5.00 5.59 -6.70
C PRO A 183 4.00 4.69 -6.00
N CYS A 184 3.86 3.47 -6.52
CA CYS A 184 3.11 2.40 -5.88
C CYS A 184 3.95 1.12 -5.85
N LEU A 185 3.96 0.42 -4.73
CA LEU A 185 4.50 -0.93 -4.63
C LEU A 185 3.35 -1.91 -4.38
N ILE A 186 3.32 -2.99 -5.15
CA ILE A 186 2.28 -4.03 -5.06
C ILE A 186 2.95 -5.36 -4.75
N ILE A 187 2.44 -6.09 -3.77
CA ILE A 187 2.67 -7.51 -3.59
C ILE A 187 1.46 -8.22 -4.18
N SER A 188 1.67 -9.13 -5.13
CA SER A 188 0.61 -10.01 -5.63
C SER A 188 1.18 -11.37 -6.04
N HIS A 189 0.42 -12.42 -5.76
CA HIS A 189 0.71 -13.78 -6.22
C HIS A 189 -0.02 -14.12 -7.52
N ASP A 190 -1.10 -13.43 -7.83
CA ASP A 190 -1.88 -13.61 -9.04
C ASP A 190 -1.54 -12.56 -10.10
N ILE A 191 -0.68 -12.94 -11.05
CA ILE A 191 -0.26 -12.07 -12.16
C ILE A 191 -1.47 -11.69 -13.03
N ASN A 192 -2.48 -12.58 -13.17
CA ASN A 192 -3.66 -12.28 -13.97
C ASN A 192 -4.48 -11.12 -13.35
N SER A 193 -4.40 -10.98 -12.04
CA SER A 193 -5.04 -9.86 -11.35
C SER A 193 -4.36 -8.50 -11.61
N LEU A 194 -3.26 -8.46 -12.38
CA LEU A 194 -2.51 -7.25 -12.72
C LEU A 194 -2.65 -6.84 -14.19
N GLU A 195 -3.44 -7.56 -15.00
CA GLU A 195 -3.51 -7.41 -16.48
C GLU A 195 -3.70 -5.96 -16.98
N ASN A 196 -4.44 -5.12 -16.24
CA ASN A 196 -4.70 -3.73 -16.63
C ASN A 196 -3.76 -2.71 -15.95
N LEU A 197 -2.80 -3.19 -15.15
CA LEU A 197 -1.77 -2.35 -14.55
C LEU A 197 -0.46 -2.53 -15.31
N ARG A 198 0.13 -1.43 -15.72
CA ARG A 198 1.49 -1.46 -16.25
C ARG A 198 2.46 -1.59 -15.09
N ILE A 199 3.14 -2.73 -15.03
CA ILE A 199 4.25 -2.93 -14.09
C ILE A 199 5.51 -2.35 -14.72
N ASP A 200 6.11 -1.37 -14.06
CA ASP A 200 7.29 -0.64 -14.55
C ASP A 200 8.59 -1.22 -13.98
N VAL A 201 8.53 -1.77 -12.77
CA VAL A 201 9.69 -2.34 -12.06
C VAL A 201 9.32 -3.68 -11.43
N GLU A 202 10.10 -4.72 -11.69
CA GLU A 202 9.95 -6.01 -11.00
C GLU A 202 11.05 -6.17 -9.94
N ILE A 203 10.63 -6.42 -8.69
CA ILE A 203 11.48 -6.55 -7.51
C ILE A 203 11.35 -7.99 -7.01
N THR A 204 12.33 -8.83 -7.28
CA THR A 204 12.32 -10.23 -6.87
C THR A 204 13.09 -10.41 -5.56
N ILE A 205 12.41 -10.87 -4.52
CA ILE A 205 13.02 -11.29 -3.26
C ILE A 205 13.40 -12.77 -3.37
N LYS A 206 14.67 -13.08 -3.09
CA LYS A 206 15.27 -14.42 -3.20
C LYS A 206 15.73 -14.92 -1.84
#